data_0493b1efb47b26e5eef1e32efa505cb1
#
_entry.id   0493b1efb47b26e5eef1e32efa505cb1
#
_cell.length_a   1.000
_cell.length_b   1.000
_cell.length_c   1.000
_cell.angle_alpha   90.00
_cell.angle_beta   90.00
_cell.angle_gamma   90.00
#
_symmetry.space_group_name_H-M   'P 1'
#
loop_
_entity.id
_entity.type
_entity.pdbx_description
1 polymer ?
#
loop_
_entity_poly.entity_id
_entity_poly.type
_entity_poly.pdbx_seq_one_letter_code
_entity_poly.pdbx_strand_id
1 'polypeptide(L)'
;GAWACHSAIWAARLANAGISGPPTLFEGRFGYFYYLLGDAALTVDPANGLGEEWETPGIFFKPYPVNHFIHTAIDAARTIRERATLPWQRIERIDLGVAGATLRTIAEPRAAKVRPESGYAARFSAPFTVATALLSSGHGLGLDLEDFEDAAVTDPDRLALAERVHCYADRECEALFPHQFPCRLTVRYDDGSTIEEWVPTNRGGSARPLSEDEVLQKFRSNVERAANGRDFSLAESYLANLEGLDEVRPLLTALGT
;
A
#
# COMPACT_ATOMS: atom_id res chain seq x y z
N GLY A 1 -2.58 11.36 10.18
CA GLY A 1 -1.17 11.77 10.30
C GLY A 1 -1.02 13.26 10.61
N ALA A 2 -1.56 14.16 9.79
CA ALA A 2 -1.35 15.62 9.92
C ALA A 2 -1.74 16.17 11.29
N TRP A 3 -2.82 15.70 11.91
CA TRP A 3 -3.23 16.16 13.24
C TRP A 3 -2.22 15.79 14.34
N ALA A 4 -1.64 14.59 14.27
CA ALA A 4 -0.61 14.17 15.22
C ALA A 4 0.65 15.04 15.10
N CYS A 5 1.11 15.35 13.90
CA CYS A 5 2.24 16.25 13.67
C CYS A 5 1.96 17.67 14.17
N HIS A 6 0.76 18.20 13.90
CA HIS A 6 0.32 19.50 14.41
C HIS A 6 0.36 19.54 15.95
N SER A 7 -0.21 18.52 16.59
CA SER A 7 -0.24 18.43 18.07
C SER A 7 1.16 18.33 18.66
N ALA A 8 2.07 17.57 18.04
CA ALA A 8 3.46 17.45 18.49
C ALA A 8 4.21 18.78 18.42
N ILE A 9 4.04 19.55 17.33
CA ILE A 9 4.66 20.89 17.19
C ILE A 9 4.13 21.84 18.26
N TRP A 10 2.80 21.84 18.50
CA TRP A 10 2.22 22.67 19.55
C TRP A 10 2.69 22.25 20.95
N ALA A 11 2.76 20.96 21.26
CA ALA A 11 3.27 20.47 22.52
C ALA A 11 4.71 20.94 22.77
N ALA A 12 5.58 20.84 21.76
CA ALA A 12 6.95 21.35 21.85
C ALA A 12 7.02 22.88 22.10
N ARG A 13 6.19 23.67 21.40
CA ARG A 13 6.10 25.12 21.60
C ARG A 13 5.60 25.49 22.99
N LEU A 14 4.60 24.79 23.51
CA LEU A 14 4.04 25.00 24.83
C LEU A 14 5.07 24.65 25.92
N ALA A 15 5.81 23.54 25.76
CA ALA A 15 6.90 23.17 26.65
C ALA A 15 8.01 24.24 26.66
N ASN A 16 8.39 24.76 25.49
CA ASN A 16 9.35 25.86 25.39
C ASN A 16 8.83 27.17 26.04
N ALA A 17 7.52 27.38 26.09
CA ALA A 17 6.89 28.49 26.80
C ALA A 17 6.72 28.26 28.31
N GLY A 18 7.21 27.11 28.85
CA GLY A 18 7.19 26.81 30.28
C GLY A 18 6.00 26.00 30.77
N ILE A 19 5.15 25.47 29.88
CA ILE A 19 4.09 24.54 30.26
C ILE A 19 4.73 23.17 30.54
N SER A 20 4.48 22.61 31.74
CA SER A 20 4.97 21.28 32.14
C SER A 20 3.84 20.23 32.07
N GLY A 21 4.25 18.98 31.94
CA GLY A 21 3.40 17.80 32.02
C GLY A 21 3.74 16.91 33.20
N PRO A 22 3.01 15.80 33.41
CA PRO A 22 3.35 14.81 34.43
C PRO A 22 4.75 14.23 34.17
N PRO A 23 5.60 14.10 35.22
CA PRO A 23 6.96 13.57 35.07
C PRO A 23 6.97 12.07 34.70
N THR A 24 5.89 11.34 34.97
CA THR A 24 5.75 9.90 34.71
C THR A 24 4.64 9.63 33.72
N LEU A 25 4.72 10.25 32.50
CA LEU A 25 3.69 10.14 31.49
C LEU A 25 3.60 8.70 30.90
N PHE A 26 4.73 8.05 30.69
CA PHE A 26 4.79 6.78 29.98
C PHE A 26 4.75 5.58 30.94
N GLU A 27 5.39 5.69 32.08
CA GLU A 27 5.61 4.64 33.07
C GLU A 27 4.65 4.74 34.26
N GLY A 28 4.60 3.64 35.06
CA GLY A 28 3.79 3.56 36.27
C GLY A 28 2.32 3.22 36.00
N ARG A 29 1.57 3.00 37.08
CA ARG A 29 0.18 2.52 37.06
C ARG A 29 -0.80 3.46 36.31
N PHE A 30 -0.50 4.73 36.27
CA PHE A 30 -1.33 5.75 35.56
C PHE A 30 -0.64 6.21 34.25
N GLY A 31 0.44 5.56 33.85
CA GLY A 31 1.17 5.86 32.63
C GLY A 31 0.48 5.33 31.37
N TYR A 32 0.87 5.90 30.25
CA TYR A 32 0.34 5.57 28.93
C TYR A 32 0.47 4.09 28.57
N PHE A 33 1.64 3.48 28.87
CA PHE A 33 1.84 2.06 28.55
C PHE A 33 0.96 1.15 29.41
N TYR A 34 0.77 1.49 30.70
CA TYR A 34 -0.13 0.69 31.54
C TYR A 34 -1.58 0.78 31.08
N TYR A 35 -2.01 1.96 30.64
CA TYR A 35 -3.35 2.13 30.07
C TYR A 35 -3.58 1.24 28.83
N LEU A 36 -2.58 1.07 27.96
CA LEU A 36 -2.70 0.26 26.74
C LEU A 36 -2.47 -1.22 26.95
N LEU A 37 -1.52 -1.60 27.81
CA LEU A 37 -0.95 -2.96 27.88
C LEU A 37 -1.27 -3.67 29.21
N GLY A 38 -1.85 -2.96 30.19
CA GLY A 38 -2.06 -3.50 31.52
C GLY A 38 -0.74 -3.93 32.18
N ASP A 39 -0.73 -5.09 32.83
CA ASP A 39 0.45 -5.61 33.54
C ASP A 39 1.62 -5.91 32.60
N ALA A 40 1.40 -6.14 31.32
CA ALA A 40 2.47 -6.31 30.33
C ALA A 40 3.37 -5.06 30.20
N ALA A 41 2.84 -3.88 30.51
CA ALA A 41 3.60 -2.63 30.48
C ALA A 41 4.78 -2.61 31.50
N LEU A 42 4.72 -3.43 32.53
CA LEU A 42 5.76 -3.48 33.57
C LEU A 42 7.08 -4.09 33.05
N THR A 43 7.04 -4.78 31.92
CA THR A 43 8.19 -5.43 31.28
C THR A 43 8.64 -4.74 30.00
N VAL A 44 7.94 -3.67 29.57
CA VAL A 44 8.27 -2.90 28.36
C VAL A 44 9.30 -1.83 28.69
N ASP A 45 10.46 -1.91 28.04
CA ASP A 45 11.41 -0.81 27.99
C ASP A 45 11.27 -0.07 26.65
N PRO A 46 10.68 1.14 26.63
CA PRO A 46 10.48 1.87 25.39
C PRO A 46 11.77 2.43 24.80
N ALA A 47 12.87 2.41 25.54
CA ALA A 47 14.20 2.84 25.09
C ALA A 47 15.06 1.69 24.58
N ASN A 48 14.60 0.45 24.69
CA ASN A 48 15.33 -0.71 24.20
C ASN A 48 15.60 -0.62 22.70
N GLY A 49 16.86 -0.79 22.29
CA GLY A 49 17.28 -0.67 20.89
C GLY A 49 17.33 0.76 20.33
N LEU A 50 17.02 1.78 21.13
CA LEU A 50 17.02 3.17 20.67
C LEU A 50 18.44 3.63 20.31
N GLY A 51 18.63 4.05 19.05
CA GLY A 51 19.94 4.45 18.51
C GLY A 51 20.76 3.28 17.95
N GLU A 52 20.33 2.04 18.14
CA GLU A 52 20.98 0.81 17.64
C GLU A 52 20.13 0.12 16.56
N GLU A 53 18.83 0.07 16.76
CA GLU A 53 17.89 -0.55 15.85
C GLU A 53 17.04 0.51 15.12
N TRP A 54 16.99 0.43 13.80
CA TRP A 54 16.29 1.38 12.95
C TRP A 54 15.19 0.67 12.16
N GLU A 55 13.95 1.12 12.33
CA GLU A 55 12.79 0.57 11.60
C GLU A 55 12.71 1.05 10.14
N THR A 56 13.44 2.09 9.79
CA THR A 56 13.42 2.67 8.44
C THR A 56 13.70 1.66 7.32
N PRO A 57 14.68 0.73 7.45
CA PRO A 57 14.90 -0.30 6.43
C PRO A 57 13.74 -1.28 6.24
N GLY A 58 12.86 -1.40 7.25
CA GLY A 58 11.66 -2.23 7.22
C GLY A 58 10.44 -1.59 6.57
N ILE A 59 10.52 -0.30 6.16
CA ILE A 59 9.40 0.42 5.56
C ILE A 59 9.11 -0.12 4.16
N PHE A 60 7.80 -0.25 3.84
CA PHE A 60 7.33 -0.57 2.50
C PHE A 60 7.00 0.68 1.70
N PHE A 61 7.59 0.82 0.52
CA PHE A 61 7.10 1.72 -0.52
C PHE A 61 5.93 1.05 -1.25
N LYS A 62 4.78 1.70 -1.30
CA LYS A 62 3.63 1.18 -2.06
C LYS A 62 3.83 1.45 -3.55
N PRO A 63 4.06 0.45 -4.41
CA PRO A 63 4.11 0.67 -5.85
C PRO A 63 2.75 1.08 -6.42
N TYR A 64 1.64 0.60 -5.85
CA TYR A 64 0.28 0.79 -6.34
C TYR A 64 -0.56 1.65 -5.39
N PRO A 65 -1.50 2.49 -5.90
CA PRO A 65 -2.31 3.40 -5.07
C PRO A 65 -3.53 2.72 -4.43
N VAL A 66 -3.37 1.50 -3.92
CA VAL A 66 -4.43 0.68 -3.34
C VAL A 66 -4.11 0.23 -1.91
N ASN A 67 -5.04 -0.47 -1.27
CA ASN A 67 -4.80 -1.12 0.00
C ASN A 67 -3.65 -2.13 -0.11
N HIS A 68 -2.75 -2.15 0.87
CA HIS A 68 -1.51 -2.95 0.81
C HIS A 68 -1.76 -4.46 0.71
N PHE A 69 -2.87 -4.97 1.25
CA PHE A 69 -3.24 -6.39 1.17
C PHE A 69 -3.54 -6.87 -0.26
N ILE A 70 -3.66 -5.96 -1.24
CA ILE A 70 -3.99 -6.29 -2.63
C ILE A 70 -2.75 -6.27 -3.54
N HIS A 71 -1.61 -5.77 -3.06
CA HIS A 71 -0.43 -5.53 -3.92
C HIS A 71 0.09 -6.81 -4.58
N THR A 72 0.20 -7.90 -3.83
CA THR A 72 0.61 -9.21 -4.38
C THR A 72 -0.36 -9.74 -5.43
N ALA A 73 -1.67 -9.46 -5.27
CA ALA A 73 -2.68 -9.85 -6.24
C ALA A 73 -2.54 -9.08 -7.57
N ILE A 74 -2.08 -7.83 -7.53
CA ILE A 74 -1.75 -7.06 -8.75
C ILE A 74 -0.55 -7.69 -9.46
N ASP A 75 0.52 -8.01 -8.72
CA ASP A 75 1.71 -8.66 -9.27
C ASP A 75 1.33 -10.01 -9.91
N ALA A 76 0.55 -10.83 -9.21
CA ALA A 76 0.06 -12.12 -9.71
C ALA A 76 -0.78 -11.96 -10.98
N ALA A 77 -1.73 -11.01 -10.99
CA ALA A 77 -2.59 -10.75 -12.14
C ALA A 77 -1.78 -10.31 -13.37
N ARG A 78 -0.76 -9.47 -13.18
CA ARG A 78 0.15 -9.06 -14.26
C ARG A 78 0.92 -10.24 -14.84
N THR A 79 1.52 -11.08 -13.97
CA THR A 79 2.23 -12.29 -14.39
C THR A 79 1.30 -13.25 -15.16
N ILE A 80 0.08 -13.45 -14.67
CA ILE A 80 -0.91 -14.29 -15.36
C ILE A 80 -1.28 -13.70 -16.72
N ARG A 81 -1.51 -12.39 -16.81
CA ARG A 81 -1.82 -11.72 -18.08
C ARG A 81 -0.70 -11.90 -19.12
N GLU A 82 0.56 -11.77 -18.72
CA GLU A 82 1.73 -11.96 -19.59
C GLU A 82 1.85 -13.40 -20.10
N ARG A 83 1.40 -14.38 -19.32
CA ARG A 83 1.41 -15.83 -19.66
C ARG A 83 0.13 -16.27 -20.36
N ALA A 84 -0.94 -15.47 -20.31
CA ALA A 84 -2.23 -15.83 -20.88
C ALA A 84 -2.18 -15.92 -22.41
N THR A 85 -2.66 -17.02 -22.95
CA THR A 85 -2.81 -17.25 -24.39
C THR A 85 -4.26 -17.02 -24.87
N LEU A 86 -5.20 -16.96 -23.93
CA LEU A 86 -6.63 -16.76 -24.20
C LEU A 86 -7.05 -15.32 -23.78
N PRO A 87 -7.99 -14.72 -24.48
CA PRO A 87 -8.49 -13.40 -24.12
C PRO A 87 -9.30 -13.47 -22.82
N TRP A 88 -9.36 -12.35 -22.10
CA TRP A 88 -10.02 -12.26 -20.80
C TRP A 88 -11.54 -12.61 -20.84
N GLN A 89 -12.19 -12.44 -21.98
CA GLN A 89 -13.61 -12.80 -22.15
C GLN A 89 -13.88 -14.27 -21.87
N ARG A 90 -12.88 -15.12 -22.13
CA ARG A 90 -12.92 -16.58 -21.90
C ARG A 90 -12.61 -16.99 -20.45
N ILE A 91 -12.29 -16.04 -19.57
CA ILE A 91 -12.13 -16.33 -18.14
C ILE A 91 -13.51 -16.65 -17.57
N GLU A 92 -13.67 -17.85 -17.03
CA GLU A 92 -14.89 -18.30 -16.35
C GLU A 92 -14.90 -17.87 -14.88
N ARG A 93 -13.76 -18.04 -14.21
CA ARG A 93 -13.62 -17.82 -12.78
C ARG A 93 -12.20 -17.40 -12.38
N ILE A 94 -12.12 -16.56 -11.36
CA ILE A 94 -10.87 -16.12 -10.75
C ILE A 94 -10.99 -16.37 -9.24
N ASP A 95 -10.09 -17.19 -8.69
CA ASP A 95 -10.02 -17.47 -7.27
C ASP A 95 -8.80 -16.76 -6.67
N LEU A 96 -9.01 -15.88 -5.68
CA LEU A 96 -7.98 -15.14 -4.97
C LEU A 96 -7.91 -15.60 -3.52
N GLY A 97 -6.88 -16.37 -3.20
CA GLY A 97 -6.50 -16.76 -1.85
C GLY A 97 -5.67 -15.69 -1.18
N VAL A 98 -6.06 -15.28 0.03
CA VAL A 98 -5.38 -14.28 0.88
C VAL A 98 -5.48 -14.68 2.35
N ALA A 99 -4.78 -13.98 3.26
CA ALA A 99 -4.99 -14.18 4.70
C ALA A 99 -6.42 -13.79 5.11
N GLY A 100 -7.09 -14.63 5.88
CA GLY A 100 -8.50 -14.47 6.29
C GLY A 100 -8.78 -13.13 6.97
N ALA A 101 -7.85 -12.66 7.81
CA ALA A 101 -7.96 -11.37 8.49
C ALA A 101 -8.08 -10.17 7.52
N THR A 102 -7.65 -10.30 6.27
CA THR A 102 -7.69 -9.22 5.27
C THR A 102 -9.02 -9.13 4.53
N LEU A 103 -9.79 -10.24 4.46
CA LEU A 103 -11.02 -10.35 3.67
C LEU A 103 -12.04 -9.26 4.00
N ARG A 104 -12.22 -8.97 5.29
CA ARG A 104 -13.14 -7.90 5.72
C ARG A 104 -12.82 -6.55 5.10
N THR A 105 -11.54 -6.26 4.86
CA THR A 105 -11.10 -4.98 4.31
C THR A 105 -11.21 -4.94 2.80
N ILE A 106 -10.80 -6.03 2.10
CA ILE A 106 -10.58 -6.00 0.65
C ILE A 106 -11.63 -6.76 -0.16
N ALA A 107 -12.43 -7.64 0.47
CA ALA A 107 -13.37 -8.53 -0.23
C ALA A 107 -14.82 -8.42 0.26
N GLU A 108 -15.04 -7.84 1.44
CA GLU A 108 -16.36 -7.79 2.07
C GLU A 108 -16.88 -6.35 2.30
N PRO A 109 -18.18 -6.11 2.21
CA PRO A 109 -19.20 -7.02 1.64
C PRO A 109 -19.01 -7.16 0.12
N ARG A 110 -19.11 -8.37 -0.42
CA ARG A 110 -18.79 -8.69 -1.82
C ARG A 110 -19.46 -7.75 -2.83
N ALA A 111 -20.74 -7.45 -2.65
CA ALA A 111 -21.48 -6.60 -3.60
C ALA A 111 -20.82 -5.20 -3.78
N ALA A 112 -20.38 -4.57 -2.68
CA ALA A 112 -19.70 -3.28 -2.71
C ALA A 112 -18.26 -3.38 -3.25
N LYS A 113 -17.65 -4.56 -3.18
CA LYS A 113 -16.29 -4.77 -3.70
C LYS A 113 -16.28 -5.09 -5.19
N VAL A 114 -17.27 -5.80 -5.68
CA VAL A 114 -17.43 -6.08 -7.11
C VAL A 114 -17.85 -4.82 -7.89
N ARG A 115 -18.69 -3.98 -7.28
CA ARG A 115 -19.17 -2.72 -7.84
C ARG A 115 -18.91 -1.57 -6.87
N PRO A 116 -17.67 -1.07 -6.81
CA PRO A 116 -17.34 0.05 -5.92
C PRO A 116 -18.07 1.32 -6.39
N GLU A 117 -18.55 2.09 -5.42
CA GLU A 117 -19.32 3.32 -5.65
C GLU A 117 -18.47 4.53 -6.05
N SER A 118 -17.16 4.46 -5.90
CA SER A 118 -16.21 5.54 -6.19
C SER A 118 -14.81 4.99 -6.44
N GLY A 119 -13.96 5.78 -7.09
CA GLY A 119 -12.54 5.45 -7.26
C GLY A 119 -11.82 5.22 -5.92
N TYR A 120 -12.21 5.96 -4.87
CA TYR A 120 -11.65 5.72 -3.54
C TYR A 120 -12.07 4.35 -2.98
N ALA A 121 -13.34 3.96 -3.10
CA ALA A 121 -13.82 2.65 -2.68
C ALA A 121 -13.16 1.50 -3.46
N ALA A 122 -12.89 1.71 -4.75
CA ALA A 122 -12.22 0.76 -5.63
C ALA A 122 -10.80 0.40 -5.14
N ARG A 123 -10.08 1.34 -4.53
CA ARG A 123 -8.73 1.11 -3.96
C ARG A 123 -8.72 0.13 -2.76
N PHE A 124 -9.89 -0.18 -2.21
CA PHE A 124 -10.09 -1.17 -1.14
C PHE A 124 -10.85 -2.40 -1.64
N SER A 125 -10.91 -2.61 -2.95
CA SER A 125 -11.58 -3.75 -3.57
C SER A 125 -10.59 -4.67 -4.27
N ALA A 126 -10.37 -5.87 -3.73
CA ALA A 126 -9.57 -6.89 -4.40
C ALA A 126 -10.26 -7.38 -5.71
N PRO A 127 -11.57 -7.65 -5.77
CA PRO A 127 -12.23 -8.03 -7.02
C PRO A 127 -12.04 -7.02 -8.15
N PHE A 128 -12.28 -5.74 -7.89
CA PHE A 128 -12.13 -4.68 -8.89
C PHE A 128 -10.67 -4.48 -9.30
N THR A 129 -9.74 -4.50 -8.32
CA THR A 129 -8.31 -4.28 -8.58
C THR A 129 -7.68 -5.43 -9.37
N VAL A 130 -8.02 -6.69 -9.07
CA VAL A 130 -7.56 -7.85 -9.84
C VAL A 130 -8.08 -7.81 -11.27
N ALA A 131 -9.37 -7.49 -11.45
CA ALA A 131 -9.96 -7.31 -12.78
C ALA A 131 -9.22 -6.21 -13.57
N THR A 132 -9.00 -5.07 -12.93
CA THR A 132 -8.24 -3.96 -13.54
C THR A 132 -6.83 -4.38 -13.93
N ALA A 133 -6.11 -5.11 -13.07
CA ALA A 133 -4.75 -5.56 -13.35
C ALA A 133 -4.66 -6.61 -14.49
N LEU A 134 -5.69 -7.43 -14.65
CA LEU A 134 -5.79 -8.38 -15.77
C LEU A 134 -6.11 -7.69 -17.11
N LEU A 135 -6.84 -6.57 -17.08
CA LEU A 135 -7.25 -5.82 -18.28
C LEU A 135 -6.25 -4.72 -18.67
N SER A 136 -5.58 -4.09 -17.70
CA SER A 136 -4.71 -2.94 -17.93
C SER A 136 -3.48 -3.31 -18.74
N SER A 137 -3.14 -2.46 -19.71
CA SER A 137 -1.85 -2.54 -20.43
C SER A 137 -0.64 -2.15 -19.56
N GLY A 138 -0.89 -1.67 -18.33
CA GLY A 138 0.08 -1.24 -17.34
C GLY A 138 0.36 0.25 -17.41
N HIS A 139 -0.08 0.99 -16.41
CA HIS A 139 0.31 2.38 -16.16
C HIS A 139 1.30 2.41 -14.98
N GLY A 140 2.23 3.36 -15.01
CA GLY A 140 3.22 3.52 -13.95
C GLY A 140 3.99 2.23 -13.67
N LEU A 141 3.98 1.78 -12.42
CA LEU A 141 4.61 0.53 -11.98
C LEU A 141 3.72 -0.71 -12.19
N GLY A 142 2.54 -0.55 -12.78
CA GLY A 142 1.58 -1.62 -13.07
C GLY A 142 0.12 -1.18 -13.04
N LEU A 143 -0.28 -0.48 -12.00
CA LEU A 143 -1.53 0.29 -11.89
C LEU A 143 -1.21 1.66 -11.29
N ASP A 144 -1.90 2.69 -11.74
CA ASP A 144 -1.73 4.06 -11.26
C ASP A 144 -3.08 4.67 -10.82
N LEU A 145 -3.05 5.92 -10.39
CA LEU A 145 -4.21 6.65 -9.90
C LEU A 145 -5.35 6.73 -10.92
N GLU A 146 -5.02 6.80 -12.21
CA GLU A 146 -5.98 6.81 -13.31
C GLU A 146 -6.87 5.56 -13.35
N ASP A 147 -6.33 4.41 -12.97
CA ASP A 147 -7.08 3.17 -12.89
C ASP A 147 -8.17 3.17 -11.79
N PHE A 148 -8.14 4.18 -10.91
CA PHE A 148 -9.05 4.35 -9.77
C PHE A 148 -9.74 5.72 -9.75
N GLU A 149 -9.87 6.37 -10.90
CA GLU A 149 -10.75 7.53 -11.04
C GLU A 149 -12.22 7.10 -11.09
N ASP A 150 -13.15 8.01 -10.77
CA ASP A 150 -14.57 7.67 -10.72
C ASP A 150 -15.10 7.19 -12.09
N ALA A 151 -14.52 7.62 -13.20
CA ALA A 151 -14.82 7.11 -14.53
C ALA A 151 -14.42 5.62 -14.69
N ALA A 152 -13.32 5.19 -14.07
CA ALA A 152 -12.83 3.82 -14.18
C ALA A 152 -13.74 2.79 -13.49
N VAL A 153 -14.45 3.19 -12.42
CA VAL A 153 -15.35 2.29 -11.68
C VAL A 153 -16.66 1.98 -12.42
N THR A 154 -16.94 2.67 -13.50
CA THR A 154 -18.09 2.42 -14.37
C THR A 154 -17.75 1.63 -15.63
N ASP A 155 -16.48 1.27 -15.82
CA ASP A 155 -16.02 0.48 -16.97
C ASP A 155 -16.68 -0.91 -16.97
N PRO A 156 -17.46 -1.25 -18.03
CA PRO A 156 -18.24 -2.48 -18.06
C PRO A 156 -17.37 -3.74 -18.08
N ASP A 157 -16.20 -3.71 -18.71
CA ASP A 157 -15.29 -4.86 -18.81
C ASP A 157 -14.64 -5.14 -17.44
N ARG A 158 -14.23 -4.09 -16.73
CA ARG A 158 -13.70 -4.21 -15.36
C ARG A 158 -14.75 -4.78 -14.41
N LEU A 159 -15.98 -4.29 -14.49
CA LEU A 159 -17.09 -4.77 -13.64
C LEU A 159 -17.47 -6.21 -13.97
N ALA A 160 -17.56 -6.57 -15.26
CA ALA A 160 -17.89 -7.93 -15.70
C ALA A 160 -16.80 -8.94 -15.24
N LEU A 161 -15.53 -8.54 -15.27
CA LEU A 161 -14.46 -9.41 -14.80
C LEU A 161 -14.38 -9.46 -13.28
N ALA A 162 -14.62 -8.35 -12.57
CA ALA A 162 -14.68 -8.31 -11.12
C ALA A 162 -15.75 -9.23 -10.53
N GLU A 163 -16.88 -9.41 -11.23
CA GLU A 163 -17.93 -10.36 -10.83
C GLU A 163 -17.45 -11.83 -10.82
N ARG A 164 -16.41 -12.15 -11.60
CA ARG A 164 -15.83 -13.49 -11.68
C ARG A 164 -14.78 -13.75 -10.60
N VAL A 165 -14.38 -12.71 -9.84
CA VAL A 165 -13.38 -12.82 -8.75
C VAL A 165 -14.03 -13.27 -7.45
N HIS A 166 -13.50 -14.34 -6.88
CA HIS A 166 -13.90 -14.92 -5.60
C HIS A 166 -12.70 -14.95 -4.64
N CYS A 167 -12.79 -14.18 -3.55
CA CYS A 167 -11.76 -14.15 -2.54
C CYS A 167 -12.05 -15.19 -1.45
N TYR A 168 -11.02 -15.86 -0.95
CA TYR A 168 -11.12 -16.87 0.10
C TYR A 168 -9.90 -16.84 1.04
N ALA A 169 -10.05 -17.39 2.25
CA ALA A 169 -8.95 -17.55 3.18
C ALA A 169 -8.06 -18.74 2.74
N ASP A 170 -6.81 -18.46 2.41
CA ASP A 170 -5.82 -19.44 2.02
C ASP A 170 -4.89 -19.75 3.20
N ARG A 171 -4.63 -21.05 3.45
CA ARG A 171 -3.86 -21.50 4.61
C ARG A 171 -2.39 -21.06 4.56
N GLU A 172 -1.78 -21.05 3.39
CA GLU A 172 -0.38 -20.63 3.24
C GLU A 172 -0.26 -19.13 3.38
N CYS A 173 -1.26 -18.37 2.89
CA CYS A 173 -1.34 -16.94 3.11
C CYS A 173 -1.49 -16.59 4.61
N GLU A 174 -2.31 -17.34 5.34
CA GLU A 174 -2.48 -17.15 6.79
C GLU A 174 -1.18 -17.36 7.56
N ALA A 175 -0.37 -18.33 7.16
CA ALA A 175 0.89 -18.65 7.84
C ALA A 175 1.96 -17.55 7.72
N LEU A 176 1.90 -16.70 6.70
CA LEU A 176 2.84 -15.60 6.48
C LEU A 176 2.35 -14.25 7.01
N PHE A 177 1.04 -14.14 7.29
CA PHE A 177 0.45 -12.95 7.88
C PHE A 177 0.79 -12.85 9.39
N PRO A 178 1.05 -11.67 9.97
CA PRO A 178 0.96 -10.33 9.39
C PRO A 178 2.27 -9.79 8.78
N HIS A 179 3.34 -10.57 8.75
CA HIS A 179 4.66 -10.12 8.30
C HIS A 179 4.74 -9.92 6.79
N GLN A 180 3.94 -10.69 6.03
CA GLN A 180 3.76 -10.55 4.60
C GLN A 180 2.26 -10.56 4.26
N PHE A 181 1.91 -10.04 3.08
CA PHE A 181 0.54 -10.07 2.56
C PHE A 181 0.51 -10.86 1.25
N PRO A 182 0.70 -12.18 1.33
CA PRO A 182 0.78 -13.06 0.18
C PRO A 182 -0.57 -13.22 -0.52
N CYS A 183 -0.52 -13.70 -1.78
CA CYS A 183 -1.71 -14.18 -2.46
C CYS A 183 -1.43 -15.41 -3.31
N ARG A 184 -2.48 -16.20 -3.53
CA ARG A 184 -2.57 -17.23 -4.57
C ARG A 184 -3.69 -16.80 -5.52
N LEU A 185 -3.35 -16.54 -6.78
CA LEU A 185 -4.32 -16.16 -7.80
C LEU A 185 -4.44 -17.27 -8.82
N THR A 186 -5.64 -17.80 -9.00
CA THR A 186 -5.94 -18.84 -9.99
C THR A 186 -6.97 -18.33 -10.96
N VAL A 187 -6.64 -18.30 -12.25
CA VAL A 187 -7.55 -17.93 -13.34
C VAL A 187 -7.93 -19.19 -14.07
N ARG A 188 -9.24 -19.47 -14.20
CA ARG A 188 -9.83 -20.61 -14.92
C ARG A 188 -10.55 -20.11 -16.16
N TYR A 189 -10.28 -20.76 -17.28
CA TYR A 189 -10.90 -20.48 -18.56
C TYR A 189 -12.02 -21.46 -18.87
N ASP A 190 -12.90 -21.11 -19.82
CA ASP A 190 -14.07 -21.86 -20.25
C ASP A 190 -13.72 -23.18 -20.98
N ASP A 191 -12.46 -23.35 -21.43
CA ASP A 191 -11.95 -24.61 -21.97
C ASP A 191 -11.40 -25.56 -20.90
N GLY A 192 -11.51 -25.19 -19.62
CA GLY A 192 -11.01 -25.95 -18.47
C GLY A 192 -9.53 -25.69 -18.15
N SER A 193 -8.80 -24.93 -18.96
CA SER A 193 -7.42 -24.56 -18.65
C SER A 193 -7.33 -23.62 -17.45
N THR A 194 -6.22 -23.68 -16.71
CA THR A 194 -5.98 -22.83 -15.54
C THR A 194 -4.58 -22.26 -15.57
N ILE A 195 -4.41 -21.03 -15.07
CA ILE A 195 -3.12 -20.42 -14.79
C ILE A 195 -3.15 -20.02 -13.33
N GLU A 196 -2.14 -20.43 -12.57
CA GLU A 196 -1.96 -20.06 -11.16
C GLU A 196 -0.66 -19.31 -10.96
N GLU A 197 -0.70 -18.33 -10.06
CA GLU A 197 0.46 -17.58 -9.61
C GLU A 197 0.44 -17.44 -8.09
N TRP A 198 1.56 -17.77 -7.45
CA TRP A 198 1.81 -17.61 -6.02
C TRP A 198 2.79 -16.46 -5.78
N VAL A 199 2.38 -15.45 -5.05
CA VAL A 199 3.23 -14.32 -4.69
C VAL A 199 3.31 -14.20 -3.16
N PRO A 200 4.38 -14.73 -2.54
CA PRO A 200 4.51 -14.78 -1.09
C PRO A 200 4.87 -13.43 -0.45
N THR A 201 5.47 -12.51 -1.22
CA THR A 201 6.12 -11.31 -0.66
C THR A 201 5.74 -10.06 -1.43
N ASN A 202 5.32 -9.03 -0.71
CA ASN A 202 5.02 -7.72 -1.27
C ASN A 202 6.26 -7.08 -1.90
N ARG A 203 6.06 -6.47 -3.06
CA ARG A 203 7.05 -5.59 -3.70
C ARG A 203 7.10 -4.25 -2.98
N GLY A 204 8.30 -3.68 -2.84
CA GLY A 204 8.54 -2.39 -2.20
C GLY A 204 9.01 -2.46 -0.75
N GLY A 205 9.14 -3.65 -0.16
CA GLY A 205 9.77 -3.87 1.14
C GLY A 205 11.20 -4.40 1.01
N SER A 206 11.90 -4.59 2.14
CA SER A 206 13.30 -5.01 2.19
C SER A 206 13.57 -6.36 1.49
N ALA A 207 12.63 -7.30 1.54
CA ALA A 207 12.76 -8.61 0.90
C ALA A 207 12.55 -8.58 -0.62
N ARG A 208 11.88 -7.54 -1.15
CA ARG A 208 11.62 -7.35 -2.58
C ARG A 208 11.54 -5.85 -2.88
N PRO A 209 12.67 -5.13 -2.81
CA PRO A 209 12.72 -3.67 -2.93
C PRO A 209 12.32 -3.20 -4.33
N LEU A 210 11.90 -1.94 -4.43
CA LEU A 210 11.85 -1.22 -5.69
C LEU A 210 13.28 -0.83 -6.08
N SER A 211 13.58 -0.81 -7.38
CA SER A 211 14.80 -0.19 -7.88
C SER A 211 14.73 1.33 -7.77
N GLU A 212 15.87 2.00 -7.85
CA GLU A 212 15.94 3.47 -7.88
C GLU A 212 15.11 4.05 -9.04
N ASP A 213 15.19 3.44 -10.22
CA ASP A 213 14.42 3.85 -11.39
C ASP A 213 12.92 3.74 -11.15
N GLU A 214 12.46 2.68 -10.46
CA GLU A 214 11.04 2.51 -10.11
C GLU A 214 10.57 3.56 -9.10
N VAL A 215 11.41 3.91 -8.12
CA VAL A 215 11.11 4.98 -7.16
C VAL A 215 11.04 6.32 -7.88
N LEU A 216 12.00 6.63 -8.76
CA LEU A 216 12.00 7.84 -9.58
C LEU A 216 10.79 7.90 -10.53
N GLN A 217 10.45 6.78 -11.18
CA GLN A 217 9.27 6.72 -12.04
C GLN A 217 7.99 7.04 -11.25
N LYS A 218 7.86 6.48 -10.04
CA LYS A 218 6.73 6.78 -9.16
C LYS A 218 6.71 8.25 -8.72
N PHE A 219 7.87 8.81 -8.38
CA PHE A 219 7.99 10.23 -8.04
C PHE A 219 7.52 11.10 -9.22
N ARG A 220 8.03 10.87 -10.42
CA ARG A 220 7.69 11.61 -11.64
C ARG A 220 6.17 11.53 -11.94
N SER A 221 5.60 10.33 -11.93
CA SER A 221 4.15 10.15 -12.13
C SER A 221 3.32 10.95 -11.11
N ASN A 222 3.71 10.95 -9.83
CA ASN A 222 3.00 11.70 -8.81
C ASN A 222 3.12 13.22 -8.97
N VAL A 223 4.34 13.73 -9.31
CA VAL A 223 4.54 15.18 -9.46
C VAL A 223 3.92 15.71 -10.75
N GLU A 224 3.95 14.99 -11.86
CA GLU A 224 3.24 15.36 -13.09
C GLU A 224 1.75 15.62 -12.84
N ARG A 225 1.14 14.77 -12.03
CA ARG A 225 -0.28 14.88 -11.66
C ARG A 225 -0.56 16.08 -10.74
N ALA A 226 0.35 16.36 -9.81
CA ALA A 226 0.21 17.46 -8.84
C ALA A 226 0.71 18.81 -9.38
N ALA A 227 1.52 18.80 -10.43
CA ALA A 227 2.40 19.90 -10.79
C ALA A 227 1.69 21.10 -11.43
N ASN A 228 0.53 20.93 -12.04
CA ASN A 228 -0.11 22.00 -12.81
C ASN A 228 0.87 22.75 -13.74
N GLY A 229 1.79 22.01 -14.38
CA GLY A 229 2.82 22.58 -15.27
C GLY A 229 4.12 23.05 -14.58
N ARG A 230 4.30 22.81 -13.28
CA ARG A 230 5.57 23.13 -12.58
C ARG A 230 6.65 22.12 -12.92
N ASP A 231 7.90 22.62 -13.05
CA ASP A 231 9.08 21.78 -13.24
C ASP A 231 9.66 21.35 -11.88
N PHE A 232 9.83 20.05 -11.68
CA PHE A 232 10.41 19.43 -10.49
C PHE A 232 11.79 18.83 -10.69
N SER A 233 12.44 19.11 -11.83
CA SER A 233 13.78 18.57 -12.14
C SER A 233 14.84 18.94 -11.10
N LEU A 234 14.74 20.15 -10.54
CA LEU A 234 15.61 20.61 -9.45
C LEU A 234 15.37 19.82 -8.16
N ALA A 235 14.10 19.55 -7.79
CA ALA A 235 13.77 18.73 -6.65
C ALA A 235 14.28 17.30 -6.82
N GLU A 236 14.14 16.73 -8.01
CA GLU A 236 14.68 15.41 -8.36
C GLU A 236 16.21 15.36 -8.19
N SER A 237 16.93 16.39 -8.66
CA SER A 237 18.39 16.46 -8.51
C SER A 237 18.83 16.54 -7.04
N TYR A 238 18.10 17.26 -6.19
CA TYR A 238 18.36 17.28 -4.75
C TYR A 238 18.07 15.94 -4.09
N LEU A 239 16.99 15.27 -4.47
CA LEU A 239 16.64 13.95 -3.94
C LEU A 239 17.68 12.89 -4.33
N ALA A 240 18.19 12.94 -5.55
CA ALA A 240 19.26 12.05 -6.03
C ALA A 240 20.60 12.25 -5.29
N ASN A 241 20.82 13.41 -4.66
CA ASN A 241 22.03 13.73 -3.90
C ASN A 241 21.70 14.17 -2.46
N LEU A 242 20.68 13.55 -1.84
CA LEU A 242 20.17 13.95 -0.52
C LEU A 242 21.26 13.93 0.56
N GLU A 243 22.14 12.93 0.55
CA GLU A 243 23.23 12.76 1.51
C GLU A 243 24.30 13.85 1.37
N GLY A 244 24.43 14.48 0.20
CA GLY A 244 25.37 15.54 -0.06
C GLY A 244 24.81 16.96 0.20
N LEU A 245 23.60 17.09 0.71
CA LEU A 245 23.02 18.39 1.01
C LEU A 245 23.42 18.87 2.40
N ASP A 246 24.04 20.06 2.48
CA ASP A 246 24.32 20.73 3.75
C ASP A 246 23.02 21.18 4.45
N GLU A 247 21.98 21.53 3.67
CA GLU A 247 20.69 21.99 4.15
C GLU A 247 19.53 21.40 3.30
N VAL A 248 18.42 21.02 3.94
CA VAL A 248 17.21 20.53 3.25
C VAL A 248 16.29 21.64 2.74
N ARG A 249 16.51 22.90 3.12
CA ARG A 249 15.66 24.03 2.73
C ARG A 249 15.57 24.23 1.21
N PRO A 250 16.66 24.16 0.42
CA PRO A 250 16.57 24.24 -1.03
C PRO A 250 15.67 23.18 -1.66
N LEU A 251 15.73 21.93 -1.17
CA LEU A 251 14.84 20.85 -1.61
C LEU A 251 13.37 21.20 -1.33
N LEU A 252 13.05 21.66 -0.10
CA LEU A 252 11.68 22.03 0.26
C LEU A 252 11.16 23.16 -0.64
N THR A 253 12.01 24.17 -0.92
CA THR A 253 11.67 25.27 -1.84
C THR A 253 11.41 24.74 -3.27
N ALA A 254 12.23 23.82 -3.76
CA ALA A 254 12.05 23.19 -5.08
C ALA A 254 10.76 22.35 -5.16
N LEU A 255 10.34 21.74 -4.05
CA LEU A 255 9.05 21.04 -3.93
C LEU A 255 7.85 22.01 -3.79
N GLY A 256 8.10 23.30 -3.51
CA GLY A 256 7.07 24.32 -3.46
C GLY A 256 6.38 24.47 -2.11
N THR A 257 7.10 24.15 -1.05
CA THR A 257 6.66 24.38 0.35
C THR A 257 7.21 25.68 0.90
#